data_cb0abba79a0ab3a2bc6fcbf5d2a21290
#
_entry.id   cb0abba79a0ab3a2bc6fcbf5d2a21290
#
_cell.length_a   1.000
_cell.length_b   1.000
_cell.length_c   1.000
_cell.angle_alpha   90.00
_cell.angle_beta   90.00
_cell.angle_gamma   90.00
#
_symmetry.space_group_name_H-M   'P 1'
#
loop_
_entity.id
_entity.type
_entity.pdbx_description
1 polymer ?
#
loop_
_entity_poly.entity_id
_entity_poly.type
_entity_poly.pdbx_seq_one_letter_code
_entity_poly.pdbx_strand_id
1 'polypeptide(L)'
;MLNNVCVHIAIPAINELVTLPQTLSAIAQQSILPQIRVYICVNQPEEWWQLPEKRQICENNLQLLNQLRLITVFSLTIIDRSSCGCGWQGKQCGVGWARKVLFDSILSIAAPDDIVVSMDADTVFGTDYMESILHNLQRHKTWQAISIPYYHRLTSDDSANRAILR
;
A
#
# COMPACT_ATOMS: atom_id res chain seq x y z
N MET A 1 -21.23 -17.65 0.97
CA MET A 1 -20.24 -18.06 1.98
C MET A 1 -18.98 -17.24 1.76
N LEU A 2 -18.86 -16.08 2.45
CA LEU A 2 -17.73 -15.15 2.36
C LEU A 2 -16.58 -15.51 3.33
N ASN A 3 -16.74 -16.54 4.15
CA ASN A 3 -15.98 -16.68 5.39
C ASN A 3 -14.54 -17.18 5.27
N ASN A 4 -14.04 -17.48 4.06
CA ASN A 4 -12.69 -18.06 3.91
C ASN A 4 -11.78 -17.35 2.90
N VAL A 5 -12.22 -16.28 2.23
CA VAL A 5 -11.41 -15.55 1.26
C VAL A 5 -10.66 -14.44 1.98
N CYS A 6 -9.34 -14.40 1.86
CA CYS A 6 -8.53 -13.29 2.36
C CYS A 6 -8.38 -12.20 1.31
N VAL A 7 -8.34 -10.95 1.77
CA VAL A 7 -8.00 -9.78 0.97
C VAL A 7 -6.60 -9.31 1.38
N HIS A 8 -5.62 -9.51 0.52
CA HIS A 8 -4.24 -9.10 0.72
C HIS A 8 -4.03 -7.72 0.11
N ILE A 9 -3.71 -6.72 0.92
CA ILE A 9 -3.49 -5.34 0.47
C ILE A 9 -1.99 -5.08 0.38
N ALA A 10 -1.50 -4.76 -0.83
CA ALA A 10 -0.10 -4.47 -1.12
C ALA A 10 0.11 -2.96 -1.29
N ILE A 11 0.90 -2.34 -0.41
CA ILE A 11 1.15 -0.89 -0.37
C ILE A 11 2.65 -0.61 -0.45
N PRO A 12 3.18 -0.12 -1.57
CA PRO A 12 4.52 0.46 -1.62
C PRO A 12 4.50 1.84 -0.97
N ALA A 13 5.49 2.16 -0.15
CA ALA A 13 5.59 3.43 0.55
C ALA A 13 7.00 4.02 0.44
N ILE A 14 7.09 5.31 0.11
CA ILE A 14 8.31 6.10 0.12
C ILE A 14 7.98 7.53 0.52
N ASN A 15 8.50 7.99 1.66
CA ASN A 15 8.22 9.33 2.19
C ASN A 15 6.74 9.57 2.53
N GLU A 16 6.03 8.51 2.96
CA GLU A 16 4.58 8.52 3.21
C GLU A 16 4.23 8.63 4.71
N LEU A 17 5.11 9.26 5.49
CA LEU A 17 4.93 9.41 6.94
C LEU A 17 3.62 10.12 7.32
N VAL A 18 3.16 11.05 6.48
CA VAL A 18 1.95 11.87 6.72
C VAL A 18 0.69 11.23 6.12
N THR A 19 0.80 10.62 4.96
CA THR A 19 -0.34 10.14 4.15
C THR A 19 -0.75 8.71 4.51
N LEU A 20 0.21 7.80 4.66
CA LEU A 20 -0.07 6.40 4.96
C LEU A 20 -0.91 6.18 6.24
N PRO A 21 -0.76 6.93 7.34
CA PRO A 21 -1.63 6.76 8.51
C PRO A 21 -3.13 6.93 8.20
N GLN A 22 -3.50 7.79 7.24
CA GLN A 22 -4.88 7.99 6.83
C GLN A 22 -5.41 6.76 6.06
N THR A 23 -4.61 6.22 5.15
CA THR A 23 -4.92 4.98 4.43
C THR A 23 -5.09 3.80 5.40
N LEU A 24 -4.20 3.66 6.38
CA LEU A 24 -4.30 2.61 7.40
C LEU A 24 -5.53 2.76 8.30
N SER A 25 -5.91 4.00 8.62
CA SER A 25 -7.17 4.28 9.33
C SER A 25 -8.39 3.85 8.52
N ALA A 26 -8.41 4.11 7.20
CA ALA A 26 -9.48 3.66 6.32
C ALA A 26 -9.53 2.12 6.22
N ILE A 27 -8.38 1.43 6.22
CA ILE A 27 -8.31 -0.03 6.28
C ILE A 27 -8.86 -0.55 7.61
N ALA A 28 -8.49 0.06 8.73
CA ALA A 28 -8.95 -0.36 10.06
C ALA A 28 -10.48 -0.24 10.24
N GLN A 29 -11.15 0.58 9.43
CA GLN A 29 -12.59 0.81 9.45
C GLN A 29 -13.38 -0.08 8.48
N GLN A 30 -12.72 -1.00 7.76
CA GLN A 30 -13.40 -1.86 6.79
C GLN A 30 -14.36 -2.85 7.46
N SER A 31 -15.55 -3.05 6.86
CA SER A 31 -16.58 -4.00 7.33
C SER A 31 -16.07 -5.44 7.41
N ILE A 32 -15.13 -5.82 6.54
CA ILE A 32 -14.54 -7.18 6.48
C ILE A 32 -13.13 -7.24 7.08
N LEU A 33 -12.80 -6.38 8.04
CA LEU A 33 -11.46 -6.27 8.63
C LEU A 33 -10.82 -7.62 9.04
N PRO A 34 -11.52 -8.59 9.61
CA PRO A 34 -10.92 -9.89 9.96
C PRO A 34 -10.36 -10.69 8.78
N GLN A 35 -10.82 -10.39 7.55
CA GLN A 35 -10.35 -11.04 6.32
C GLN A 35 -9.19 -10.30 5.66
N ILE A 36 -8.80 -9.12 6.18
CA ILE A 36 -7.78 -8.27 5.59
C ILE A 36 -6.39 -8.60 6.15
N ARG A 37 -5.41 -8.69 5.26
CA ARG A 37 -3.99 -8.78 5.58
C ARG A 37 -3.26 -7.69 4.81
N VAL A 38 -2.51 -6.85 5.51
CA VAL A 38 -1.83 -5.69 4.93
C VAL A 38 -0.34 -6.00 4.80
N TYR A 39 0.24 -5.62 3.66
CA TYR A 39 1.66 -5.75 3.36
C TYR A 39 2.18 -4.39 2.93
N ILE A 40 3.17 -3.88 3.63
CA ILE A 40 3.76 -2.57 3.33
C ILE A 40 5.25 -2.74 3.06
N CYS A 41 5.69 -2.24 1.90
CA CYS A 41 7.11 -2.13 1.58
C CYS A 41 7.54 -0.67 1.71
N VAL A 42 8.22 -0.34 2.81
CA VAL A 42 8.88 0.98 2.95
C VAL A 42 10.20 0.90 2.23
N ASN A 43 10.39 1.75 1.21
CA ASN A 43 11.49 1.58 0.28
C ASN A 43 12.17 2.89 -0.12
N GLN A 44 13.45 2.79 -0.44
CA GLN A 44 14.26 3.88 -1.02
C GLN A 44 15.55 3.31 -1.61
N PRO A 45 16.25 4.03 -2.50
CA PRO A 45 17.62 3.69 -2.88
C PRO A 45 18.58 3.77 -1.68
N GLU A 46 19.50 2.81 -1.56
CA GLU A 46 20.48 2.78 -0.48
C GLU A 46 21.39 4.02 -0.48
N GLU A 47 21.76 4.49 -1.67
CA GLU A 47 22.60 5.68 -1.87
C GLU A 47 22.03 6.96 -1.24
N TRP A 48 20.70 7.03 -1.01
CA TRP A 48 20.06 8.21 -0.41
C TRP A 48 20.59 8.52 1.00
N TRP A 49 21.07 7.52 1.70
CA TRP A 49 21.70 7.72 3.01
C TRP A 49 22.97 8.57 2.95
N GLN A 50 23.64 8.64 1.77
CA GLN A 50 24.83 9.43 1.54
C GLN A 50 24.55 10.83 0.97
N LEU A 51 23.28 11.12 0.61
CA LEU A 51 22.87 12.36 -0.03
C LEU A 51 22.21 13.30 1.00
N PRO A 52 22.84 14.46 1.34
CA PRO A 52 22.28 15.39 2.33
C PRO A 52 20.85 15.83 2.03
N GLU A 53 20.52 16.06 0.75
CA GLU A 53 19.19 16.48 0.29
C GLU A 53 18.13 15.38 0.41
N LYS A 54 18.52 14.11 0.58
CA LYS A 54 17.62 12.96 0.80
C LYS A 54 17.48 12.57 2.26
N ARG A 55 18.28 13.15 3.12
CA ARG A 55 18.35 12.78 4.55
C ARG A 55 16.99 12.78 5.24
N GLN A 56 16.20 13.83 5.01
CA GLN A 56 14.88 13.96 5.61
C GLN A 56 13.93 12.83 5.16
N ILE A 57 14.01 12.40 3.90
CA ILE A 57 13.20 11.28 3.39
C ILE A 57 13.59 9.97 4.09
N CYS A 58 14.89 9.74 4.23
CA CYS A 58 15.39 8.55 4.94
C CYS A 58 14.90 8.52 6.39
N GLU A 59 14.97 9.64 7.09
CA GLU A 59 14.51 9.78 8.47
C GLU A 59 12.98 9.59 8.58
N ASN A 60 12.20 10.16 7.65
CA ASN A 60 10.75 9.95 7.58
C ASN A 60 10.40 8.46 7.39
N ASN A 61 11.13 7.75 6.52
CA ASN A 61 10.93 6.32 6.30
C ASN A 61 11.25 5.50 7.55
N LEU A 62 12.32 5.82 8.29
CA LEU A 62 12.63 5.18 9.59
C LEU A 62 11.53 5.45 10.63
N GLN A 63 11.07 6.68 10.72
CA GLN A 63 9.98 7.03 11.63
C GLN A 63 8.70 6.28 11.26
N LEU A 64 8.39 6.18 9.97
CA LEU A 64 7.25 5.40 9.48
C LEU A 64 7.37 3.93 9.89
N LEU A 65 8.52 3.29 9.67
CA LEU A 65 8.76 1.90 10.11
C LEU A 65 8.50 1.70 11.59
N ASN A 66 8.93 2.65 12.44
CA ASN A 66 8.70 2.58 13.87
C ASN A 66 7.20 2.70 14.21
N GLN A 67 6.45 3.56 13.53
CA GLN A 67 4.99 3.67 13.71
C GLN A 67 4.27 2.39 13.26
N LEU A 68 4.65 1.82 12.11
CA LEU A 68 4.05 0.60 11.58
C LEU A 68 4.19 -0.59 12.54
N ARG A 69 5.33 -0.72 13.23
CA ARG A 69 5.58 -1.80 14.20
C ARG A 69 4.65 -1.77 15.43
N LEU A 70 4.00 -0.64 15.69
CA LEU A 70 3.06 -0.48 16.80
C LEU A 70 1.61 -0.84 16.42
N ILE A 71 1.34 -1.12 15.15
CA ILE A 71 -0.02 -1.44 14.68
C ILE A 71 -0.36 -2.89 15.05
N THR A 72 -1.49 -3.06 15.73
CA THR A 72 -2.01 -4.36 16.17
C THR A 72 -3.47 -4.61 15.78
N VAL A 73 -4.13 -3.63 15.16
CA VAL A 73 -5.57 -3.68 14.85
C VAL A 73 -5.90 -4.62 13.69
N PHE A 74 -4.94 -4.92 12.83
CA PHE A 74 -5.04 -5.89 11.73
C PHE A 74 -3.72 -6.62 11.50
N SER A 75 -3.76 -7.69 10.74
CA SER A 75 -2.54 -8.42 10.34
C SER A 75 -1.68 -7.56 9.41
N LEU A 76 -0.47 -7.23 9.82
CA LEU A 76 0.47 -6.38 9.08
C LEU A 76 1.81 -7.08 8.88
N THR A 77 2.25 -7.17 7.62
CA THR A 77 3.60 -7.58 7.24
C THR A 77 4.38 -6.37 6.75
N ILE A 78 5.53 -6.09 7.34
CA ILE A 78 6.40 -4.96 6.98
C ILE A 78 7.63 -5.50 6.26
N ILE A 79 7.89 -4.99 5.05
CA ILE A 79 9.10 -5.26 4.27
C ILE A 79 9.94 -3.99 4.30
N ASP A 80 11.05 -4.05 5.02
CA ASP A 80 12.00 -2.93 5.12
C ASP A 80 12.99 -2.97 3.95
N ARG A 81 12.90 -1.97 3.09
CA ARG A 81 13.82 -1.66 2.00
C ARG A 81 14.26 -0.19 2.07
N SER A 82 14.37 0.35 3.28
CA SER A 82 14.70 1.76 3.53
C SER A 82 15.70 1.99 4.64
N SER A 83 15.79 1.13 5.65
CA SER A 83 16.84 1.24 6.67
C SER A 83 18.23 1.17 6.07
N CYS A 84 19.20 1.81 6.70
CA CYS A 84 20.60 1.79 6.26
C CYS A 84 21.09 0.34 6.10
N GLY A 85 21.61 0.01 4.93
CA GLY A 85 21.99 -1.35 4.54
C GLY A 85 20.86 -2.23 3.97
N CYS A 86 19.59 -1.76 4.00
CA CYS A 86 18.42 -2.50 3.50
C CYS A 86 17.84 -1.91 2.20
N GLY A 87 18.25 -0.70 1.81
CA GLY A 87 17.78 0.02 0.63
C GLY A 87 18.06 -0.70 -0.68
N TRP A 88 17.41 -0.24 -1.75
CA TRP A 88 17.63 -0.78 -3.09
C TRP A 88 19.01 -0.44 -3.63
N GLN A 89 19.64 -1.38 -4.31
CA GLN A 89 20.92 -1.19 -4.96
C GLN A 89 20.81 -1.28 -6.50
N GLY A 90 21.53 -0.44 -7.19
CA GLY A 90 21.59 -0.44 -8.66
C GLY A 90 20.26 -0.07 -9.31
N LYS A 91 19.89 -0.77 -10.39
CA LYS A 91 18.67 -0.48 -11.18
C LYS A 91 17.39 -1.10 -10.61
N GLN A 92 17.50 -1.95 -9.60
CA GLN A 92 16.36 -2.63 -8.98
C GLN A 92 15.80 -1.74 -7.85
N CYS A 93 15.12 -0.67 -8.21
CA CYS A 93 14.60 0.31 -7.26
C CYS A 93 13.23 0.84 -7.67
N GLY A 94 12.58 1.58 -6.76
CA GLY A 94 11.33 2.29 -6.98
C GLY A 94 10.08 1.45 -6.78
N VAL A 95 8.93 2.08 -7.06
CA VAL A 95 7.58 1.56 -6.77
C VAL A 95 7.30 0.22 -7.44
N GLY A 96 7.79 -0.01 -8.65
CA GLY A 96 7.60 -1.28 -9.37
C GLY A 96 8.27 -2.46 -8.67
N TRP A 97 9.51 -2.28 -8.17
CA TRP A 97 10.21 -3.29 -7.40
C TRP A 97 9.59 -3.51 -6.02
N ALA A 98 9.11 -2.44 -5.38
CA ALA A 98 8.39 -2.55 -4.12
C ALA A 98 7.10 -3.38 -4.29
N ARG A 99 6.31 -3.12 -5.35
CA ARG A 99 5.12 -3.93 -5.68
C ARG A 99 5.48 -5.39 -5.99
N LYS A 100 6.56 -5.61 -6.74
CA LYS A 100 7.01 -6.99 -7.03
C LYS A 100 7.30 -7.76 -5.74
N VAL A 101 8.08 -7.20 -4.83
CA VAL A 101 8.44 -7.87 -3.56
C VAL A 101 7.21 -8.10 -2.69
N LEU A 102 6.26 -7.16 -2.67
CA LEU A 102 4.98 -7.34 -1.99
C LEU A 102 4.18 -8.50 -2.57
N PHE A 103 4.06 -8.56 -3.89
CA PHE A 103 3.35 -9.67 -4.57
C PHE A 103 4.05 -11.01 -4.36
N ASP A 104 5.37 -11.09 -4.46
CA ASP A 104 6.12 -12.32 -4.18
C ASP A 104 5.85 -12.80 -2.74
N SER A 105 5.83 -11.89 -1.77
CA SER A 105 5.52 -12.21 -0.37
C SER A 105 4.08 -12.72 -0.20
N ILE A 106 3.11 -12.08 -0.83
CA ILE A 106 1.70 -12.49 -0.78
C ILE A 106 1.50 -13.86 -1.45
N LEU A 107 2.03 -14.03 -2.67
CA LEU A 107 1.87 -15.26 -3.45
C LEU A 107 2.49 -16.48 -2.78
N SER A 108 3.45 -16.31 -1.90
CA SER A 108 4.04 -17.41 -1.14
C SER A 108 3.09 -18.06 -0.13
N ILE A 109 1.97 -17.38 0.22
CA ILE A 109 1.03 -17.82 1.27
C ILE A 109 -0.44 -17.71 0.87
N ALA A 110 -0.77 -17.00 -0.20
CA ALA A 110 -2.14 -16.78 -0.64
C ALA A 110 -2.77 -18.09 -1.13
N ALA A 111 -4.03 -18.31 -0.77
CA ALA A 111 -4.85 -19.37 -1.34
C ALA A 111 -5.32 -19.00 -2.78
N PRO A 112 -5.70 -19.98 -3.63
CA PRO A 112 -6.09 -19.71 -5.01
C PRO A 112 -7.26 -18.73 -5.18
N ASP A 113 -8.16 -18.65 -4.20
CA ASP A 113 -9.34 -17.79 -4.24
C ASP A 113 -9.13 -16.45 -3.53
N ASP A 114 -7.94 -16.22 -2.92
CA ASP A 114 -7.65 -14.97 -2.24
C ASP A 114 -7.51 -13.82 -3.24
N ILE A 115 -7.79 -12.60 -2.77
CA ILE A 115 -7.77 -11.40 -3.58
C ILE A 115 -6.56 -10.56 -3.20
N VAL A 116 -5.81 -10.09 -4.21
CA VAL A 116 -4.72 -9.15 -4.04
C VAL A 116 -5.15 -7.76 -4.51
N VAL A 117 -5.11 -6.79 -3.61
CA VAL A 117 -5.38 -5.38 -3.89
C VAL A 117 -4.07 -4.60 -3.86
N SER A 118 -3.67 -4.04 -5.01
CA SER A 118 -2.54 -3.10 -5.07
C SER A 118 -3.06 -1.68 -4.96
N MET A 119 -2.59 -0.93 -3.98
CA MET A 119 -2.98 0.47 -3.79
C MET A 119 -1.80 1.35 -3.41
N ASP A 120 -1.95 2.64 -3.61
CA ASP A 120 -0.96 3.63 -3.20
C ASP A 120 -1.14 4.03 -1.73
N ALA A 121 -0.08 4.53 -1.12
CA ALA A 121 -0.02 4.84 0.31
C ALA A 121 -0.84 6.07 0.73
N ASP A 122 -1.38 6.82 -0.21
CA ASP A 122 -2.19 8.03 -0.03
C ASP A 122 -3.68 7.84 -0.40
N THR A 123 -4.09 6.58 -0.58
CA THR A 123 -5.46 6.25 -1.00
C THR A 123 -6.44 6.30 0.19
N VAL A 124 -7.56 7.02 0.02
CA VAL A 124 -8.65 7.10 1.00
C VAL A 124 -9.94 6.59 0.39
N PHE A 125 -10.67 5.75 1.14
CA PHE A 125 -11.88 5.07 0.67
C PHE A 125 -12.87 4.82 1.82
N GLY A 126 -14.11 4.49 1.47
CA GLY A 126 -15.20 4.21 2.42
C GLY A 126 -15.05 2.86 3.13
N THR A 127 -15.88 2.65 4.15
CA THR A 127 -15.84 1.48 5.05
C THR A 127 -16.25 0.16 4.40
N ASP A 128 -16.94 0.20 3.27
CA ASP A 128 -17.43 -0.93 2.48
C ASP A 128 -16.61 -1.21 1.21
N TYR A 129 -15.50 -0.50 1.04
CA TYR A 129 -14.71 -0.55 -0.19
C TYR A 129 -14.17 -1.96 -0.49
N MET A 130 -13.54 -2.60 0.48
CA MET A 130 -12.98 -3.95 0.31
C MET A 130 -14.07 -5.01 0.16
N GLU A 131 -15.19 -4.87 0.87
CA GLU A 131 -16.35 -5.73 0.72
C GLU A 131 -16.96 -5.60 -0.67
N SER A 132 -17.04 -4.39 -1.21
CA SER A 132 -17.52 -4.13 -2.56
C SER A 132 -16.64 -4.78 -3.63
N ILE A 133 -15.31 -4.72 -3.48
CA ILE A 133 -14.36 -5.41 -4.37
C ILE A 133 -14.61 -6.92 -4.34
N LEU A 134 -14.64 -7.50 -3.16
CA LEU A 134 -14.87 -8.92 -2.95
C LEU A 134 -16.20 -9.39 -3.57
N HIS A 135 -17.27 -8.64 -3.30
CA HIS A 135 -18.60 -8.95 -3.84
C HIS A 135 -18.64 -8.93 -5.38
N ASN A 136 -18.03 -7.91 -5.99
CA ASN A 136 -17.98 -7.80 -7.45
C ASN A 136 -17.18 -8.94 -8.10
N LEU A 137 -16.02 -9.30 -7.57
CA LEU A 137 -15.22 -10.41 -8.10
C LEU A 137 -15.95 -11.76 -7.94
N GLN A 138 -16.65 -11.96 -6.85
CA GLN A 138 -17.46 -13.19 -6.66
C GLN A 138 -18.67 -13.27 -7.58
N ARG A 139 -19.29 -12.15 -7.90
CA ARG A 139 -20.42 -12.07 -8.84
C ARG A 139 -19.99 -12.31 -10.28
N HIS A 140 -18.76 -11.92 -10.62
CA HIS A 140 -18.21 -12.01 -11.97
C HIS A 140 -17.05 -13.01 -12.02
N LYS A 141 -17.36 -14.28 -11.88
CA LYS A 141 -16.39 -15.39 -11.75
C LYS A 141 -15.38 -15.53 -12.92
N THR A 142 -15.65 -14.92 -14.05
CA THR A 142 -14.75 -14.89 -15.21
C THR A 142 -13.69 -13.75 -15.12
N TRP A 143 -13.87 -12.80 -14.22
CA TRP A 143 -12.92 -11.72 -14.03
C TRP A 143 -11.72 -12.22 -13.23
N GLN A 144 -10.54 -11.97 -13.78
CA GLN A 144 -9.27 -12.27 -13.12
C GLN A 144 -8.61 -11.04 -12.51
N ALA A 145 -8.99 -9.85 -13.00
CA ALA A 145 -8.53 -8.57 -12.49
C ALA A 145 -9.56 -7.48 -12.76
N ILE A 146 -9.58 -6.47 -11.88
CA ILE A 146 -10.38 -5.26 -12.06
C ILE A 146 -9.48 -4.04 -11.82
N SER A 147 -9.71 -2.98 -12.59
CA SER A 147 -9.13 -1.66 -12.33
C SER A 147 -10.24 -0.78 -11.76
N ILE A 148 -9.97 -0.18 -10.61
CA ILE A 148 -10.93 0.67 -9.92
C ILE A 148 -10.60 2.12 -10.25
N PRO A 149 -11.56 2.91 -10.79
CA PRO A 149 -11.32 4.31 -11.06
C PRO A 149 -11.07 5.08 -9.76
N TYR A 150 -10.16 6.01 -9.80
CA TYR A 150 -9.86 6.92 -8.70
C TYR A 150 -9.89 8.36 -9.19
N TYR A 151 -10.02 9.29 -8.27
CA TYR A 151 -9.92 10.71 -8.56
C TYR A 151 -9.05 11.41 -7.50
N HIS A 152 -8.30 12.40 -7.91
CA HIS A 152 -7.57 13.24 -7.00
C HIS A 152 -8.52 14.25 -6.35
N ARG A 153 -8.35 14.49 -5.05
CA ARG A 153 -9.08 15.55 -4.38
C ARG A 153 -8.67 16.88 -4.98
N LEU A 154 -9.66 17.66 -5.44
CA LEU A 154 -9.40 19.01 -5.91
C LEU A 154 -8.92 19.88 -4.75
N THR A 155 -7.90 20.69 -5.01
CA THR A 155 -7.33 21.66 -4.06
C THR A 155 -7.95 23.04 -4.31
N SER A 156 -7.66 24.00 -3.43
CA SER A 156 -8.00 25.42 -3.67
C SER A 156 -7.12 26.08 -4.76
N ASP A 157 -6.09 25.38 -5.23
CA ASP A 157 -5.20 25.85 -6.29
C ASP A 157 -5.71 25.42 -7.68
N ASP A 158 -6.22 26.37 -8.44
CA ASP A 158 -6.75 26.13 -9.80
C ASP A 158 -5.69 25.62 -10.78
N SER A 159 -4.41 25.93 -10.59
CA SER A 159 -3.33 25.44 -11.47
C SER A 159 -3.07 23.97 -11.25
N ALA A 160 -3.06 23.53 -10.00
CA ALA A 160 -2.94 22.12 -9.62
C ALA A 160 -4.15 21.31 -10.10
N ASN A 161 -5.37 21.84 -9.94
CA ASN A 161 -6.59 21.18 -10.39
C ASN A 161 -6.62 20.96 -11.91
N ARG A 162 -6.13 21.93 -12.71
CA ARG A 162 -6.02 21.77 -14.17
C ARG A 162 -5.01 20.70 -14.58
N ALA A 163 -3.97 20.45 -13.78
CA ALA A 163 -3.01 19.38 -14.06
C ALA A 163 -3.61 18.00 -13.75
N ILE A 164 -4.48 17.91 -12.72
CA ILE A 164 -5.17 16.68 -12.33
C ILE A 164 -6.26 16.25 -13.34
N LEU A 165 -6.92 17.23 -13.99
CA LEU A 165 -8.05 16.98 -14.91
C LEU A 165 -7.62 16.76 -16.37
N ARG A 166 -6.33 16.69 -16.69
CA ARG A 166 -5.77 16.37 -18.00
C ARG A 166 -5.32 14.93 -18.09
#